data_d44adcbedc063155d7ccd1074c3d36e4
#
_entry.id   d44adcbedc063155d7ccd1074c3d36e4
#
_cell.length_a   1.000
_cell.length_b   1.000
_cell.length_c   1.000
_cell.angle_alpha   90.00
_cell.angle_beta   90.00
_cell.angle_gamma   90.00
#
_symmetry.space_group_name_H-M   'P 1'
#
loop_
_entity.id
_entity.type
_entity.pdbx_description
1 polymer ?
#
loop_
_entity_poly.entity_id
_entity_poly.type
_entity_poly.pdbx_seq_one_letter_code
_entity_poly.pdbx_strand_id
1 'polypeptide(L)'
;MAEHPAEVAEITSHAQSLALNLGNITDARMKSMPESLKIAASLHIPVMLDLVGTACSNLRYEFAQKLMNIHMPELLKGNMSELLAMSGQTAHAIGIDAGVQDVLTDVNRSHLKELFQEKASQWNTTLLITGKEDMIVSASKCEFITNGTPAMSQITGTGCMLGMICATYLAVTDPFTAAVSAAREFGTAGERAEKNSSGPGSFQTELFDQFYNLL
;
A
#
# COMPACT_ATOMS: atom_id res chain seq x y z
N MET A 1 8.53 -15.88 2.01
CA MET A 1 8.93 -14.59 1.41
C MET A 1 10.40 -14.67 1.06
N ALA A 2 10.74 -14.46 -0.22
CA ALA A 2 12.12 -14.45 -0.66
C ALA A 2 12.80 -13.14 -0.27
N GLU A 3 14.01 -13.21 0.26
CA GLU A 3 14.80 -12.03 0.62
C GLU A 3 16.22 -12.10 0.06
N HIS A 4 16.75 -13.32 -0.13
CA HIS A 4 18.14 -13.49 -0.54
C HIS A 4 18.31 -13.11 -2.03
N PRO A 5 19.28 -12.24 -2.38
CA PRO A 5 19.44 -11.77 -3.77
C PRO A 5 19.68 -12.90 -4.80
N ALA A 6 20.21 -14.04 -4.38
CA ALA A 6 20.48 -15.16 -5.29
C ALA A 6 19.24 -16.01 -5.62
N GLU A 7 18.12 -15.88 -4.88
CA GLU A 7 16.91 -16.68 -5.10
C GLU A 7 15.72 -15.86 -5.65
N VAL A 8 15.73 -14.53 -5.44
CA VAL A 8 14.54 -13.71 -5.75
C VAL A 8 14.18 -13.71 -7.22
N ALA A 9 15.13 -13.86 -8.11
CA ALA A 9 14.88 -13.93 -9.55
C ALA A 9 14.05 -15.18 -9.91
N GLU A 10 14.44 -16.34 -9.38
CA GLU A 10 13.73 -17.60 -9.59
C GLU A 10 12.32 -17.54 -9.01
N ILE A 11 12.19 -17.13 -7.73
CA ILE A 11 10.90 -17.06 -7.06
C ILE A 11 9.97 -16.06 -7.72
N THR A 12 10.46 -14.87 -8.10
CA THR A 12 9.66 -13.87 -8.77
C THR A 12 9.16 -14.36 -10.13
N SER A 13 9.96 -15.12 -10.88
CA SER A 13 9.58 -15.61 -12.20
C SER A 13 8.36 -16.55 -12.20
N HIS A 14 8.03 -17.15 -11.06
CA HIS A 14 6.88 -18.04 -10.89
C HIS A 14 5.67 -17.35 -10.21
N ALA A 15 5.79 -16.08 -9.87
CA ALA A 15 4.72 -15.34 -9.20
C ALA A 15 3.68 -14.79 -10.19
N GLN A 16 2.43 -14.69 -9.77
CA GLN A 16 1.36 -14.02 -10.52
C GLN A 16 1.27 -12.51 -10.22
N SER A 17 1.83 -12.08 -9.10
CA SER A 17 2.01 -10.67 -8.73
C SER A 17 3.20 -10.52 -7.81
N LEU A 18 3.80 -9.33 -7.76
CA LEU A 18 4.90 -8.99 -6.86
C LEU A 18 4.47 -7.92 -5.87
N ALA A 19 4.65 -8.18 -4.58
CA ALA A 19 4.51 -7.19 -3.53
C ALA A 19 5.90 -6.76 -3.00
N LEU A 20 6.19 -5.47 -3.06
CA LEU A 20 7.35 -4.86 -2.43
C LEU A 20 6.90 -3.97 -1.28
N ASN A 21 7.58 -4.04 -0.13
CA ASN A 21 7.22 -3.28 1.07
C ASN A 21 8.47 -2.68 1.72
N LEU A 22 8.46 -1.36 1.93
CA LEU A 22 9.58 -0.62 2.50
C LEU A 22 9.60 -0.58 4.03
N GLY A 23 8.67 -1.26 4.71
CA GLY A 23 8.55 -1.23 6.17
C GLY A 23 9.77 -1.78 6.92
N ASN A 24 10.44 -2.77 6.35
CA ASN A 24 11.68 -3.31 6.90
C ASN A 24 12.74 -3.31 5.81
N ILE A 25 13.70 -2.38 5.90
CA ILE A 25 14.82 -2.26 4.95
C ILE A 25 16.08 -2.89 5.55
N THR A 26 16.63 -3.87 4.84
CA THR A 26 17.93 -4.49 5.12
C THR A 26 18.81 -4.39 3.88
N ASP A 27 20.13 -4.57 4.04
CA ASP A 27 21.06 -4.58 2.91
C ASP A 27 20.71 -5.67 1.89
N ALA A 28 20.19 -6.82 2.35
CA ALA A 28 19.71 -7.89 1.49
C ALA A 28 18.51 -7.42 0.65
N ARG A 29 17.51 -6.78 1.27
CA ARG A 29 16.31 -6.27 0.58
C ARG A 29 16.62 -5.15 -0.38
N MET A 30 17.54 -4.26 -0.02
CA MET A 30 17.99 -3.19 -0.93
C MET A 30 18.67 -3.71 -2.19
N LYS A 31 19.19 -4.94 -2.18
CA LYS A 31 19.74 -5.65 -3.35
C LYS A 31 18.67 -6.48 -4.07
N SER A 32 17.83 -7.20 -3.33
CA SER A 32 16.87 -8.14 -3.89
C SER A 32 15.63 -7.47 -4.51
N MET A 33 15.10 -6.39 -3.91
CA MET A 33 13.92 -5.71 -4.45
C MET A 33 14.13 -5.18 -5.88
N PRO A 34 15.25 -4.50 -6.22
CA PRO A 34 15.51 -4.11 -7.60
C PRO A 34 15.60 -5.29 -8.58
N GLU A 35 16.16 -6.42 -8.15
CA GLU A 35 16.24 -7.61 -9.00
C GLU A 35 14.86 -8.24 -9.23
N SER A 36 14.06 -8.44 -8.17
CA SER A 36 12.67 -8.89 -8.30
C SER A 36 11.87 -7.99 -9.23
N LEU A 37 12.03 -6.66 -9.09
CA LEU A 37 11.30 -5.68 -9.89
C LEU A 37 11.68 -5.76 -11.38
N LYS A 38 12.96 -5.93 -11.71
CA LYS A 38 13.42 -6.13 -13.10
C LYS A 38 12.83 -7.41 -13.72
N ILE A 39 12.79 -8.51 -12.96
CA ILE A 39 12.20 -9.78 -13.41
C ILE A 39 10.70 -9.60 -13.62
N ALA A 40 9.98 -9.00 -12.66
CA ALA A 40 8.56 -8.73 -12.79
C ALA A 40 8.26 -7.90 -14.04
N ALA A 41 9.01 -6.81 -14.27
CA ALA A 41 8.88 -5.97 -15.45
C ALA A 41 9.11 -6.77 -16.75
N SER A 42 10.15 -7.60 -16.80
CA SER A 42 10.48 -8.41 -18.00
C SER A 42 9.44 -9.48 -18.33
N LEU A 43 8.73 -9.97 -17.33
CA LEU A 43 7.70 -11.02 -17.45
C LEU A 43 6.27 -10.47 -17.39
N HIS A 44 6.12 -9.13 -17.33
CA HIS A 44 4.82 -8.46 -17.19
C HIS A 44 4.02 -8.93 -15.96
N ILE A 45 4.72 -9.25 -14.88
CA ILE A 45 4.12 -9.59 -13.59
C ILE A 45 3.74 -8.27 -12.91
N PRO A 46 2.46 -8.06 -12.54
CA PRO A 46 2.02 -6.81 -11.93
C PRO A 46 2.63 -6.62 -10.54
N VAL A 47 2.95 -5.38 -10.22
CA VAL A 47 3.69 -5.00 -9.01
C VAL A 47 2.87 -4.05 -8.14
N MET A 48 2.83 -4.34 -6.84
CA MET A 48 2.42 -3.40 -5.79
C MET A 48 3.64 -2.97 -4.97
N LEU A 49 3.80 -1.67 -4.73
CA LEU A 49 4.81 -1.10 -3.84
C LEU A 49 4.16 -0.37 -2.67
N ASP A 50 4.47 -0.81 -1.45
CA ASP A 50 4.08 -0.15 -0.21
C ASP A 50 5.19 0.82 0.24
N LEU A 51 4.86 2.10 0.28
CA LEU A 51 5.76 3.24 0.48
C LEU A 51 6.09 3.51 1.96
N VAL A 52 5.88 2.54 2.84
CA VAL A 52 6.03 2.69 4.29
C VAL A 52 7.30 3.47 4.67
N GLY A 53 7.09 4.61 5.35
CA GLY A 53 8.15 5.43 5.94
C GLY A 53 8.90 6.34 4.97
N THR A 54 8.44 6.50 3.73
CA THR A 54 9.07 7.43 2.76
C THR A 54 8.95 8.89 3.19
N ALA A 55 7.95 9.25 3.98
CA ALA A 55 7.77 10.60 4.50
C ALA A 55 8.67 10.93 5.71
N CYS A 56 9.25 9.92 6.38
CA CYS A 56 10.07 10.14 7.56
C CYS A 56 11.53 9.67 7.41
N SER A 57 11.91 9.09 6.27
CA SER A 57 13.25 8.55 6.03
C SER A 57 13.73 8.86 4.61
N ASN A 58 14.78 9.66 4.50
CA ASN A 58 15.40 9.96 3.20
C ASN A 58 15.90 8.69 2.49
N LEU A 59 16.45 7.72 3.24
CA LEU A 59 16.87 6.44 2.67
C LEU A 59 15.69 5.73 1.98
N ARG A 60 14.53 5.68 2.61
CA ARG A 60 13.34 5.04 2.04
C ARG A 60 12.77 5.83 0.87
N TYR A 61 12.76 7.15 0.97
CA TYR A 61 12.34 8.03 -0.10
C TYR A 61 13.18 7.84 -1.37
N GLU A 62 14.51 7.92 -1.25
CA GLU A 62 15.44 7.72 -2.36
C GLU A 62 15.35 6.30 -2.94
N PHE A 63 15.16 5.30 -2.06
CA PHE A 63 15.02 3.93 -2.49
C PHE A 63 13.71 3.68 -3.22
N ALA A 64 12.60 4.26 -2.75
CA ALA A 64 11.33 4.23 -3.47
C ALA A 64 11.45 4.84 -4.87
N GLN A 65 12.06 6.02 -4.97
CA GLN A 65 12.33 6.66 -6.27
C GLN A 65 13.19 5.78 -7.19
N LYS A 66 14.23 5.15 -6.63
CA LYS A 66 15.07 4.21 -7.39
C LYS A 66 14.26 3.04 -7.94
N LEU A 67 13.37 2.44 -7.13
CA LEU A 67 12.50 1.35 -7.57
C LEU A 67 11.54 1.83 -8.66
N MET A 68 10.84 2.94 -8.45
CA MET A 68 9.92 3.52 -9.43
C MET A 68 10.61 3.86 -10.78
N ASN A 69 11.89 4.26 -10.74
CA ASN A 69 12.68 4.51 -11.96
C ASN A 69 13.10 3.22 -12.68
N ILE A 70 13.19 2.08 -12.01
CA ILE A 70 13.45 0.78 -12.65
C ILE A 70 12.21 0.31 -13.38
N HIS A 71 11.08 0.33 -12.71
CA HIS A 71 9.77 0.02 -13.25
C HIS A 71 8.71 0.66 -12.36
N MET A 72 7.77 1.39 -12.98
CA MET A 72 6.66 1.97 -12.24
C MET A 72 5.68 0.87 -11.85
N PRO A 73 5.44 0.65 -10.53
CA PRO A 73 4.46 -0.34 -10.07
C PRO A 73 3.04 0.01 -10.55
N GLU A 74 2.24 -0.99 -10.85
CA GLU A 74 0.83 -0.83 -11.23
C GLU A 74 -0.02 -0.30 -10.08
N LEU A 75 0.41 -0.54 -8.83
CA LEU A 75 -0.24 -0.05 -7.62
C LEU A 75 0.79 0.48 -6.63
N LEU A 76 0.69 1.76 -6.29
CA LEU A 76 1.42 2.38 -5.18
C LEU A 76 0.50 2.54 -3.98
N LYS A 77 0.93 2.08 -2.82
CA LYS A 77 0.20 2.23 -1.58
C LYS A 77 1.03 2.99 -0.54
N GLY A 78 0.39 3.89 0.17
CA GLY A 78 0.98 4.62 1.28
C GLY A 78 -0.08 5.39 2.05
N ASN A 79 0.28 5.94 3.21
CA ASN A 79 -0.59 6.89 3.89
C ASN A 79 -0.51 8.28 3.21
N MET A 80 -1.34 9.22 3.66
CA MET A 80 -1.42 10.56 3.06
C MET A 80 -0.05 11.26 3.04
N SER A 81 0.70 11.25 4.14
CA SER A 81 2.01 11.91 4.21
C SER A 81 3.02 11.26 3.27
N GLU A 82 2.99 9.93 3.11
CA GLU A 82 3.89 9.20 2.21
C GLU A 82 3.62 9.55 0.75
N LEU A 83 2.36 9.57 0.35
CA LEU A 83 1.98 9.92 -1.03
C LEU A 83 2.20 11.41 -1.33
N LEU A 84 1.98 12.31 -0.36
CA LEU A 84 2.33 13.74 -0.50
C LEU A 84 3.84 13.91 -0.69
N ALA A 85 4.67 13.28 0.15
CA ALA A 85 6.12 13.34 0.03
C ALA A 85 6.59 12.84 -1.35
N MET A 86 6.11 11.67 -1.79
CA MET A 86 6.45 11.12 -3.11
C MET A 86 5.97 12.01 -4.26
N SER A 87 4.88 12.77 -4.06
CA SER A 87 4.34 13.72 -5.03
C SER A 87 5.09 15.06 -5.07
N GLY A 88 6.12 15.23 -4.23
CA GLY A 88 6.88 16.48 -4.11
C GLY A 88 6.13 17.58 -3.34
N GLN A 89 5.13 17.22 -2.56
CA GLN A 89 4.38 18.13 -1.69
C GLN A 89 4.96 18.11 -0.27
N THR A 90 4.67 19.16 0.49
CA THR A 90 5.02 19.20 1.92
C THR A 90 4.22 18.12 2.65
N ALA A 91 4.91 17.30 3.43
CA ALA A 91 4.33 16.25 4.25
C ALA A 91 4.73 16.44 5.72
N HIS A 92 3.83 16.08 6.65
CA HIS A 92 3.98 16.29 8.09
C HIS A 92 3.92 14.96 8.87
N ALA A 93 4.60 13.93 8.35
CA ALA A 93 4.59 12.60 8.96
C ALA A 93 5.08 12.59 10.41
N ILE A 94 4.48 11.73 11.25
CA ILE A 94 4.93 11.44 12.62
C ILE A 94 5.40 9.97 12.64
N GLY A 95 6.71 9.76 12.47
CA GLY A 95 7.24 8.41 12.27
C GLY A 95 6.71 7.79 10.98
N ILE A 96 6.11 6.61 11.07
CA ILE A 96 5.49 5.91 9.93
C ILE A 96 4.00 6.26 9.73
N ASP A 97 3.43 7.09 10.61
CA ASP A 97 2.03 7.50 10.56
C ASP A 97 1.86 8.83 9.82
N ALA A 98 0.68 9.04 9.24
CA ALA A 98 0.33 10.32 8.64
C ALA A 98 0.24 11.41 9.72
N GLY A 99 0.75 12.59 9.40
CA GLY A 99 0.62 13.76 10.26
C GLY A 99 -0.84 14.22 10.37
N VAL A 100 -1.19 14.81 11.51
CA VAL A 100 -2.54 15.34 11.74
C VAL A 100 -2.94 16.40 10.69
N GLN A 101 -1.96 17.10 10.12
CA GLN A 101 -2.17 18.11 9.09
C GLN A 101 -2.41 17.50 7.70
N ASP A 102 -2.03 16.25 7.50
CA ASP A 102 -2.12 15.54 6.21
C ASP A 102 -3.40 14.69 6.11
N VAL A 103 -4.38 14.89 6.99
CA VAL A 103 -5.62 14.12 7.02
C VAL A 103 -6.58 14.58 5.92
N LEU A 104 -7.27 13.63 5.28
CA LEU A 104 -8.37 13.92 4.37
C LEU A 104 -9.53 14.56 5.12
N THR A 105 -10.03 15.68 4.62
CA THR A 105 -11.16 16.44 5.17
C THR A 105 -12.09 16.88 4.03
N ASP A 106 -13.33 17.26 4.34
CA ASP A 106 -14.26 17.79 3.32
C ASP A 106 -13.71 19.04 2.61
N VAL A 107 -12.88 19.82 3.30
CA VAL A 107 -12.31 21.07 2.74
C VAL A 107 -11.22 20.77 1.71
N ASN A 108 -10.37 19.77 1.93
CA ASN A 108 -9.24 19.46 1.04
C ASN A 108 -9.51 18.30 0.07
N ARG A 109 -10.62 17.59 0.21
CA ARG A 109 -10.99 16.40 -0.56
C ARG A 109 -10.88 16.61 -2.08
N SER A 110 -11.48 17.67 -2.60
CA SER A 110 -11.45 17.97 -4.04
C SER A 110 -10.05 18.24 -4.53
N HIS A 111 -9.28 19.05 -3.80
CA HIS A 111 -7.91 19.37 -4.14
C HIS A 111 -6.99 18.13 -4.12
N LEU A 112 -7.08 17.30 -3.07
CA LEU A 112 -6.28 16.07 -2.97
C LEU A 112 -6.66 15.06 -4.05
N LYS A 113 -7.95 14.95 -4.37
CA LYS A 113 -8.40 14.13 -5.49
C LYS A 113 -7.75 14.57 -6.81
N GLU A 114 -7.81 15.86 -7.14
CA GLU A 114 -7.23 16.39 -8.38
C GLU A 114 -5.71 16.17 -8.41
N LEU A 115 -5.01 16.48 -7.31
CA LEU A 115 -3.57 16.27 -7.18
C LEU A 115 -3.19 14.80 -7.44
N PHE A 116 -3.86 13.87 -6.78
CA PHE A 116 -3.51 12.45 -6.92
C PHE A 116 -4.00 11.84 -8.23
N GLN A 117 -5.08 12.35 -8.85
CA GLN A 117 -5.45 11.97 -10.21
C GLN A 117 -4.40 12.40 -11.24
N GLU A 118 -3.87 13.63 -11.10
CA GLU A 118 -2.76 14.09 -11.93
C GLU A 118 -1.51 13.22 -11.74
N LYS A 119 -1.15 12.89 -10.48
CA LYS A 119 -0.01 12.02 -10.20
C LYS A 119 -0.21 10.59 -10.72
N ALA A 120 -1.38 10.02 -10.51
CA ALA A 120 -1.72 8.70 -11.05
C ALA A 120 -1.63 8.66 -12.59
N SER A 121 -2.05 9.74 -13.25
CA SER A 121 -1.91 9.90 -14.69
C SER A 121 -0.45 10.04 -15.13
N GLN A 122 0.33 10.93 -14.46
CA GLN A 122 1.74 11.15 -14.76
C GLN A 122 2.59 9.89 -14.59
N TRP A 123 2.31 9.11 -13.54
CA TRP A 123 3.03 7.88 -13.23
C TRP A 123 2.45 6.65 -13.91
N ASN A 124 1.28 6.76 -14.55
CA ASN A 124 0.55 5.63 -15.14
C ASN A 124 0.36 4.48 -14.14
N THR A 125 -0.13 4.79 -12.95
CA THR A 125 -0.32 3.87 -11.83
C THR A 125 -1.65 4.11 -11.11
N THR A 126 -2.06 3.16 -10.29
CA THR A 126 -3.13 3.37 -9.31
C THR A 126 -2.51 3.72 -7.96
N LEU A 127 -3.12 4.66 -7.24
CA LEU A 127 -2.71 5.06 -5.90
C LEU A 127 -3.76 4.57 -4.88
N LEU A 128 -3.31 3.91 -3.82
CA LEU A 128 -4.10 3.62 -2.62
C LEU A 128 -3.54 4.47 -1.48
N ILE A 129 -4.25 5.51 -1.13
CA ILE A 129 -3.93 6.43 -0.04
C ILE A 129 -4.71 5.99 1.19
N THR A 130 -4.01 5.40 2.17
CA THR A 130 -4.65 4.88 3.39
C THR A 130 -4.84 5.97 4.45
N GLY A 131 -5.97 5.90 5.16
CA GLY A 131 -6.32 6.85 6.22
C GLY A 131 -7.51 6.39 7.03
N LYS A 132 -8.18 7.34 7.69
CA LYS A 132 -9.50 7.08 8.31
C LYS A 132 -10.54 6.74 7.25
N GLU A 133 -10.43 7.33 6.10
CA GLU A 133 -11.11 7.02 4.86
C GLU A 133 -10.01 6.79 3.82
N ASP A 134 -10.02 5.64 3.19
CA ASP A 134 -9.05 5.32 2.14
C ASP A 134 -9.48 5.97 0.83
N MET A 135 -8.53 6.52 0.08
CA MET A 135 -8.78 7.07 -1.24
C MET A 135 -8.03 6.26 -2.29
N ILE A 136 -8.76 5.70 -3.24
CA ILE A 136 -8.20 4.96 -4.38
C ILE A 136 -8.33 5.81 -5.64
N VAL A 137 -7.22 6.05 -6.32
CA VAL A 137 -7.16 6.98 -7.45
C VAL A 137 -6.40 6.36 -8.61
N SER A 138 -7.00 6.45 -9.79
CA SER A 138 -6.33 6.25 -11.08
C SER A 138 -6.47 7.53 -11.92
N ALA A 139 -5.91 7.54 -13.11
CA ALA A 139 -6.01 8.71 -14.02
C ALA A 139 -7.47 9.16 -14.28
N SER A 140 -8.44 8.23 -14.28
CA SER A 140 -9.84 8.50 -14.64
C SER A 140 -10.86 8.19 -13.55
N LYS A 141 -10.46 7.47 -12.49
CA LYS A 141 -11.36 7.01 -11.43
C LYS A 141 -10.87 7.49 -10.07
N CYS A 142 -11.81 7.73 -9.16
CA CYS A 142 -11.51 7.97 -7.75
C CYS A 142 -12.65 7.38 -6.91
N GLU A 143 -12.29 6.60 -5.89
CA GLU A 143 -13.24 6.02 -4.94
C GLU A 143 -12.75 6.25 -3.51
N PHE A 144 -13.69 6.47 -2.62
CA PHE A 144 -13.45 6.66 -1.19
C PHE A 144 -14.06 5.48 -0.44
N ILE A 145 -13.25 4.82 0.39
CA ILE A 145 -13.66 3.66 1.18
C ILE A 145 -13.63 4.04 2.65
N THR A 146 -14.77 3.91 3.29
CA THR A 146 -14.95 4.23 4.72
C THR A 146 -14.99 3.01 5.61
N ASN A 147 -14.87 1.82 5.04
CA ASN A 147 -14.79 0.58 5.79
C ASN A 147 -13.51 0.52 6.62
N GLY A 148 -13.65 0.05 7.84
CA GLY A 148 -12.54 -0.08 8.78
C GLY A 148 -12.91 0.43 10.18
N THR A 149 -12.00 0.25 11.11
CA THR A 149 -12.18 0.64 12.49
C THR A 149 -10.89 1.23 13.06
N PRO A 150 -10.96 2.17 14.01
CA PRO A 150 -9.78 2.67 14.71
C PRO A 150 -8.95 1.59 15.39
N ALA A 151 -9.53 0.44 15.76
CA ALA A 151 -8.82 -0.69 16.33
C ALA A 151 -7.72 -1.25 15.39
N MET A 152 -7.89 -1.12 14.08
CA MET A 152 -6.87 -1.53 13.10
C MET A 152 -5.57 -0.75 13.25
N SER A 153 -5.63 0.53 13.58
CA SER A 153 -4.43 1.37 13.79
C SER A 153 -3.67 1.02 15.09
N GLN A 154 -4.29 0.29 16.00
CA GLN A 154 -3.64 -0.16 17.25
C GLN A 154 -2.81 -1.44 17.07
N ILE A 155 -2.91 -2.07 15.89
CA ILE A 155 -2.15 -3.27 15.54
C ILE A 155 -1.10 -2.91 14.49
N THR A 156 0.16 -3.07 14.86
CA THR A 156 1.27 -2.87 13.91
C THR A 156 1.18 -3.86 12.76
N GLY A 157 1.24 -3.36 11.54
CA GLY A 157 1.31 -4.19 10.33
C GLY A 157 0.00 -4.32 9.55
N THR A 158 -1.13 -3.82 10.05
CA THR A 158 -2.42 -3.84 9.32
C THR A 158 -2.31 -3.16 7.95
N GLY A 159 -1.62 -2.03 7.86
CA GLY A 159 -1.34 -1.38 6.58
C GLY A 159 -0.53 -2.26 5.63
N CYS A 160 0.49 -2.96 6.14
CA CYS A 160 1.27 -3.90 5.32
C CYS A 160 0.45 -5.12 4.90
N MET A 161 -0.46 -5.62 5.76
CA MET A 161 -1.40 -6.70 5.40
C MET A 161 -2.31 -6.27 4.24
N LEU A 162 -2.88 -5.07 4.30
CA LEU A 162 -3.68 -4.52 3.20
C LEU A 162 -2.88 -4.49 1.89
N GLY A 163 -1.60 -4.10 1.93
CA GLY A 163 -0.73 -4.14 0.75
C GLY A 163 -0.60 -5.55 0.16
N MET A 164 -0.43 -6.58 1.01
CA MET A 164 -0.35 -7.97 0.53
C MET A 164 -1.67 -8.45 -0.07
N ILE A 165 -2.81 -8.05 0.51
CA ILE A 165 -4.14 -8.36 -0.03
C ILE A 165 -4.32 -7.68 -1.39
N CYS A 166 -3.93 -6.41 -1.53
CA CYS A 166 -3.92 -5.73 -2.83
C CYS A 166 -3.12 -6.48 -3.89
N ALA A 167 -1.91 -6.94 -3.53
CA ALA A 167 -1.09 -7.73 -4.46
C ALA A 167 -1.74 -9.06 -4.84
N THR A 168 -2.46 -9.71 -3.91
CA THR A 168 -3.21 -10.94 -4.20
C THR A 168 -4.31 -10.69 -5.23
N TYR A 169 -5.11 -9.63 -5.05
CA TYR A 169 -6.12 -9.25 -6.05
C TYR A 169 -5.51 -8.81 -7.38
N LEU A 170 -4.36 -8.14 -7.32
CA LEU A 170 -3.65 -7.66 -8.52
C LEU A 170 -3.24 -8.81 -9.46
N ALA A 171 -3.12 -10.03 -8.93
CA ALA A 171 -2.87 -11.22 -9.74
C ALA A 171 -4.03 -11.60 -10.69
N VAL A 172 -5.25 -11.12 -10.41
CA VAL A 172 -6.47 -11.59 -11.11
C VAL A 172 -7.37 -10.46 -11.63
N THR A 173 -7.07 -9.19 -11.30
CA THR A 173 -7.88 -8.05 -11.74
C THR A 173 -7.02 -6.80 -11.99
N ASP A 174 -7.65 -5.72 -12.51
CA ASP A 174 -6.97 -4.45 -12.72
C ASP A 174 -6.59 -3.76 -11.39
N PRO A 175 -5.57 -2.87 -11.40
CA PRO A 175 -5.04 -2.29 -10.16
C PRO A 175 -6.07 -1.47 -9.35
N PHE A 176 -7.00 -0.79 -10.02
CA PHE A 176 -8.02 0.00 -9.33
C PHE A 176 -9.02 -0.91 -8.60
N THR A 177 -9.52 -1.92 -9.29
CA THR A 177 -10.43 -2.92 -8.70
C THR A 177 -9.74 -3.70 -7.58
N ALA A 178 -8.47 -4.08 -7.75
CA ALA A 178 -7.68 -4.76 -6.72
C ALA A 178 -7.60 -3.93 -5.43
N ALA A 179 -7.27 -2.64 -5.53
CA ALA A 179 -7.17 -1.75 -4.37
C ALA A 179 -8.53 -1.52 -3.68
N VAL A 180 -9.61 -1.30 -4.46
CA VAL A 180 -10.96 -1.10 -3.93
C VAL A 180 -11.46 -2.34 -3.21
N SER A 181 -11.34 -3.53 -3.82
CA SER A 181 -11.77 -4.79 -3.20
C SER A 181 -11.00 -5.07 -1.92
N ALA A 182 -9.67 -4.96 -1.97
CA ALA A 182 -8.80 -5.18 -0.80
C ALA A 182 -9.15 -4.24 0.37
N ALA A 183 -9.29 -2.94 0.11
CA ALA A 183 -9.59 -1.96 1.16
C ALA A 183 -10.97 -2.22 1.77
N ARG A 184 -11.99 -2.47 0.94
CA ARG A 184 -13.36 -2.73 1.39
C ARG A 184 -13.47 -4.01 2.22
N GLU A 185 -12.92 -5.09 1.73
CA GLU A 185 -13.03 -6.39 2.41
C GLU A 185 -12.19 -6.44 3.70
N PHE A 186 -10.97 -5.92 3.65
CA PHE A 186 -10.13 -5.88 4.85
C PHE A 186 -10.69 -4.92 5.91
N GLY A 187 -11.24 -3.77 5.49
CA GLY A 187 -11.97 -2.85 6.38
C GLY A 187 -13.19 -3.52 7.01
N THR A 188 -13.98 -4.26 6.22
CA THR A 188 -15.15 -5.01 6.71
C THR A 188 -14.76 -6.09 7.70
N ALA A 189 -13.64 -6.81 7.45
CA ALA A 189 -13.09 -7.76 8.42
C ALA A 189 -12.72 -7.08 9.74
N GLY A 190 -12.09 -5.90 9.68
CA GLY A 190 -11.78 -5.08 10.86
C GLY A 190 -13.02 -4.70 11.67
N GLU A 191 -14.08 -4.22 11.01
CA GLU A 191 -15.35 -3.87 11.65
C GLU A 191 -16.01 -5.07 12.35
N ARG A 192 -15.91 -6.27 11.75
CA ARG A 192 -16.43 -7.51 12.35
C ARG A 192 -15.56 -7.96 13.53
N ALA A 193 -14.24 -7.90 13.37
CA ALA A 193 -13.29 -8.25 14.41
C ALA A 193 -13.44 -7.39 15.68
N GLU A 194 -13.65 -6.08 15.51
CA GLU A 194 -13.85 -5.17 16.65
C GLU A 194 -15.06 -5.56 17.50
N LYS A 195 -16.16 -5.99 16.89
CA LYS A 195 -17.36 -6.41 17.60
C LYS A 195 -17.17 -7.68 18.45
N ASN A 196 -16.21 -8.50 18.07
CA ASN A 196 -15.95 -9.80 18.70
C ASN A 196 -14.71 -9.81 19.60
N SER A 197 -14.03 -8.65 19.73
CA SER A 197 -12.77 -8.53 20.47
C SER A 197 -12.92 -7.71 21.73
N SER A 198 -12.09 -7.98 22.73
CA SER A 198 -12.04 -7.25 24.00
C SER A 198 -10.76 -6.42 24.18
N GLY A 199 -9.84 -6.46 23.21
CA GLY A 199 -8.57 -5.73 23.23
C GLY A 199 -7.70 -6.07 22.03
N PRO A 200 -6.51 -5.44 21.91
CA PRO A 200 -5.67 -5.56 20.71
C PRO A 200 -5.26 -7.00 20.36
N GLY A 201 -4.98 -7.84 21.36
CA GLY A 201 -4.59 -9.23 21.12
C GLY A 201 -5.71 -10.08 20.54
N SER A 202 -6.93 -10.03 21.13
CA SER A 202 -8.11 -10.71 20.60
C SER A 202 -8.53 -10.10 19.26
N PHE A 203 -8.43 -8.78 19.08
CA PHE A 203 -8.71 -8.12 17.82
C PHE A 203 -7.81 -8.64 16.69
N GLN A 204 -6.51 -8.79 16.93
CA GLN A 204 -5.60 -9.32 15.91
C GLN A 204 -5.99 -10.73 15.48
N THR A 205 -6.33 -11.60 16.40
CA THR A 205 -6.79 -12.97 16.10
C THR A 205 -8.09 -12.93 15.30
N GLU A 206 -9.08 -12.19 15.81
CA GLU A 206 -10.38 -12.04 15.14
C GLU A 206 -10.26 -11.44 13.74
N LEU A 207 -9.34 -10.50 13.52
CA LEU A 207 -9.13 -9.88 12.20
C LEU A 207 -8.77 -10.94 11.15
N PHE A 208 -7.89 -11.87 11.48
CA PHE A 208 -7.54 -12.97 10.59
C PHE A 208 -8.73 -13.91 10.35
N ASP A 209 -9.46 -14.29 11.40
CA ASP A 209 -10.61 -15.17 11.30
C ASP A 209 -11.74 -14.54 10.49
N GLN A 210 -12.01 -13.24 10.73
CA GLN A 210 -13.06 -12.52 10.00
C GLN A 210 -12.67 -12.28 8.54
N PHE A 211 -11.41 -12.02 8.24
CA PHE A 211 -10.96 -11.90 6.86
C PHE A 211 -11.05 -13.24 6.12
N TYR A 212 -10.63 -14.34 6.74
CA TYR A 212 -10.81 -15.69 6.18
C TYR A 212 -12.27 -16.01 5.86
N ASN A 213 -13.21 -15.62 6.72
CA ASN A 213 -14.63 -15.86 6.54
C ASN A 213 -15.30 -14.96 5.48
N LEU A 214 -14.59 -14.00 4.90
CA LEU A 214 -15.06 -13.17 3.77
C LEU A 214 -14.68 -13.76 2.40
N LEU A 215 -13.62 -14.56 2.37
CA LEU A 215 -13.12 -15.25 1.18
C LEU A 215 -13.93 -16.50 0.87
#